data_88e23af56c51d9daf559aef1a70447c0
#
_entry.id   88e23af56c51d9daf559aef1a70447c0
#
_cell.length_a   1.000
_cell.length_b   1.000
_cell.length_c   1.000
_cell.angle_alpha   90.00
_cell.angle_beta   90.00
_cell.angle_gamma   90.00
#
_symmetry.space_group_name_H-M   'P 1'
#
loop_
_entity.id
_entity.type
_entity.pdbx_description
1 polymer ?
#
loop_
_entity_poly.entity_id
_entity_poly.type
_entity_poly.pdbx_seq_one_letter_code
_entity_poly.pdbx_strand_id
1 'polypeptide(L)'
;MLLIFLFTLLLQGCNSTPSLPSPLPTRTPPSPVTATLIPSPTSTLESPSTQAITTSMQTPTQEATPSAQKVRFGVIGDYGSGSEAEGNVADLIISWEPEFIITTGDNNYPNGELETIDEHIGQFFHEYISPYQGSHGEGSQVNRFFPTLGNHDWNAPGAEPYLGYFALPGNERYYDFVSGPVHFFALDSDSREPDGVGRSSMQAAWLQAGLSESVSPWKIVYFHHAPYSSGTHGPVDWMQWPFAEWGADLILSGHDHTYERILKDGITYIVNGLGGKSKYEFLEVVEGSQVRYNEDYGAMLVEADQDILHLEFINRQDEVIDTFQITKQ
;
A
#
# COMPACT_ATOMS: atom_id res chain seq x y z
N MET A 1 8.29 39.98 60.99
CA MET A 1 7.30 40.94 60.42
C MET A 1 7.05 40.47 58.99
N LEU A 2 5.96 39.69 58.82
CA LEU A 2 5.64 38.99 57.59
C LEU A 2 4.47 39.77 56.94
N LEU A 3 4.72 40.28 55.70
CA LEU A 3 3.70 41.00 54.93
C LEU A 3 3.05 40.02 53.97
N ILE A 4 1.75 39.76 54.18
CA ILE A 4 0.88 38.97 53.30
C ILE A 4 0.20 39.97 52.35
N PHE A 5 0.47 39.85 51.02
CA PHE A 5 -0.30 40.55 49.99
C PHE A 5 -1.46 39.65 49.53
N LEU A 6 -2.68 40.10 49.75
CA LEU A 6 -3.89 39.51 49.22
C LEU A 6 -4.15 40.10 47.82
N PHE A 7 -4.18 39.28 46.78
CA PHE A 7 -4.65 39.67 45.45
C PHE A 7 -6.08 39.17 45.26
N THR A 8 -7.00 40.12 45.17
CA THR A 8 -8.41 39.88 44.82
C THR A 8 -8.53 39.85 43.29
N LEU A 9 -8.93 38.70 42.72
CA LEU A 9 -9.21 38.52 41.30
C LEU A 9 -10.71 38.81 41.06
N LEU A 10 -11.00 39.85 40.29
CA LEU A 10 -12.34 40.15 39.78
C LEU A 10 -12.61 39.31 38.54
N LEU A 11 -13.57 38.39 38.65
CA LEU A 11 -14.13 37.63 37.52
C LEU A 11 -15.22 38.49 36.83
N GLN A 12 -14.93 39.03 35.66
CA GLN A 12 -15.97 39.52 34.74
C GLN A 12 -16.43 38.36 33.84
N GLY A 13 -17.66 37.93 34.06
CA GLY A 13 -18.31 36.95 33.18
C GLY A 13 -18.81 37.61 31.90
N CYS A 14 -18.32 37.18 30.76
CA CYS A 14 -18.96 37.43 29.46
C CYS A 14 -19.91 36.27 29.14
N ASN A 15 -21.21 36.54 29.19
CA ASN A 15 -22.26 35.68 28.66
C ASN A 15 -22.28 35.80 27.13
N SER A 16 -21.79 34.82 26.42
CA SER A 16 -22.04 34.64 24.98
C SER A 16 -22.92 33.41 24.77
N THR A 17 -24.16 33.66 24.36
CA THR A 17 -25.09 32.63 23.92
C THR A 17 -24.61 32.00 22.61
N PRO A 18 -24.58 30.65 22.46
CA PRO A 18 -24.23 30.01 21.19
C PRO A 18 -25.41 30.16 20.21
N SER A 19 -25.11 30.68 19.02
CA SER A 19 -26.03 30.68 17.87
C SER A 19 -26.08 29.28 17.25
N LEU A 20 -27.30 28.80 17.01
CA LEU A 20 -27.56 27.54 16.30
C LEU A 20 -27.11 27.63 14.83
N PRO A 21 -26.49 26.57 14.26
CA PRO A 21 -26.14 26.55 12.86
C PRO A 21 -27.38 26.48 11.94
N SER A 22 -27.33 27.20 10.84
CA SER A 22 -28.37 27.17 9.79
C SER A 22 -28.46 25.80 9.13
N PRO A 23 -29.67 25.34 8.74
CA PRO A 23 -29.82 24.04 8.09
C PRO A 23 -29.19 24.04 6.67
N LEU A 24 -28.49 22.95 6.34
CA LEU A 24 -27.95 22.67 5.02
C LEU A 24 -29.08 22.57 3.97
N PRO A 25 -28.83 22.99 2.72
CA PRO A 25 -29.78 22.83 1.63
C PRO A 25 -29.97 21.35 1.27
N THR A 26 -31.22 20.92 1.26
CA THR A 26 -31.66 19.58 0.86
C THR A 26 -31.43 19.38 -0.64
N ARG A 27 -30.58 18.44 -1.02
CA ARG A 27 -30.42 18.02 -2.42
C ARG A 27 -31.63 17.22 -2.88
N THR A 28 -32.30 17.70 -3.91
CA THR A 28 -33.36 16.98 -4.62
C THR A 28 -32.75 15.84 -5.45
N PRO A 29 -33.29 14.62 -5.41
CA PRO A 29 -32.81 13.53 -6.27
C PRO A 29 -33.13 13.78 -7.74
N PRO A 30 -32.28 13.35 -8.69
CA PRO A 30 -32.55 13.47 -10.12
C PRO A 30 -33.71 12.55 -10.55
N SER A 31 -34.54 13.04 -11.47
CA SER A 31 -35.65 12.30 -12.05
C SER A 31 -35.17 11.10 -12.86
N PRO A 32 -35.98 10.01 -12.92
CA PRO A 32 -35.59 8.81 -13.65
C PRO A 32 -35.58 9.07 -15.17
N VAL A 33 -34.49 8.65 -15.83
CA VAL A 33 -34.35 8.68 -17.29
C VAL A 33 -35.13 7.51 -17.88
N THR A 34 -36.12 7.82 -18.72
CA THR A 34 -36.91 6.81 -19.44
C THR A 34 -36.07 6.20 -20.57
N ALA A 35 -35.82 4.91 -20.49
CA ALA A 35 -35.14 4.15 -21.54
C ALA A 35 -36.03 3.98 -22.76
N THR A 36 -35.61 4.54 -23.92
CA THR A 36 -36.25 4.34 -25.20
C THR A 36 -35.78 3.02 -25.80
N LEU A 37 -36.72 2.10 -26.05
CA LEU A 37 -36.46 0.82 -26.71
C LEU A 37 -36.15 1.05 -28.20
N ILE A 38 -34.98 0.55 -28.64
CA ILE A 38 -34.60 0.48 -30.07
C ILE A 38 -35.15 -0.85 -30.64
N PRO A 39 -35.84 -0.82 -31.79
CA PRO A 39 -36.37 -2.05 -32.39
C PRO A 39 -35.27 -2.90 -33.03
N SER A 40 -35.32 -4.23 -32.79
CA SER A 40 -34.47 -5.25 -33.43
C SER A 40 -34.67 -5.32 -34.94
N PRO A 41 -33.60 -5.54 -35.72
CA PRO A 41 -33.74 -5.82 -37.13
C PRO A 41 -34.22 -7.25 -37.39
N THR A 42 -35.20 -7.37 -38.27
CA THR A 42 -35.77 -8.64 -38.76
C THR A 42 -34.78 -9.35 -39.66
N SER A 43 -34.35 -10.56 -39.30
CA SER A 43 -33.55 -11.43 -40.16
C SER A 43 -34.41 -12.11 -41.20
N THR A 44 -34.08 -11.88 -42.48
CA THR A 44 -34.64 -12.60 -43.62
C THR A 44 -33.81 -13.86 -43.84
N LEU A 45 -34.47 -15.05 -43.82
CA LEU A 45 -33.87 -16.34 -44.13
C LEU A 45 -33.68 -16.54 -45.62
N GLU A 46 -32.44 -16.60 -46.10
CA GLU A 46 -32.11 -17.16 -47.42
C GLU A 46 -31.70 -18.63 -47.31
N SER A 47 -32.21 -19.45 -48.25
CA SER A 47 -31.99 -20.88 -48.33
C SER A 47 -30.54 -21.26 -48.75
N PRO A 48 -30.00 -22.38 -48.33
CA PRO A 48 -28.59 -22.75 -48.51
C PRO A 48 -28.32 -23.29 -49.93
N SER A 49 -27.31 -22.71 -50.58
CA SER A 49 -26.64 -23.28 -51.76
C SER A 49 -25.59 -24.32 -51.35
N THR A 50 -25.74 -25.53 -51.88
CA THR A 50 -24.82 -26.65 -51.65
C THR A 50 -23.52 -26.40 -52.36
N GLN A 51 -22.45 -26.10 -51.62
CA GLN A 51 -21.08 -26.16 -52.12
C GLN A 51 -20.29 -27.28 -51.41
N ALA A 52 -19.57 -28.03 -52.24
CA ALA A 52 -18.78 -29.18 -51.81
C ALA A 52 -17.65 -28.79 -50.83
N ILE A 53 -17.63 -29.46 -49.69
CA ILE A 53 -16.61 -29.29 -48.65
C ILE A 53 -15.36 -30.07 -49.06
N THR A 54 -14.29 -29.32 -49.43
CA THR A 54 -12.95 -29.89 -49.49
C THR A 54 -12.37 -29.85 -48.09
N THR A 55 -12.29 -30.99 -47.43
CA THR A 55 -11.69 -31.13 -46.09
C THR A 55 -10.18 -30.91 -46.20
N SER A 56 -9.72 -29.72 -45.89
CA SER A 56 -8.30 -29.47 -45.59
C SER A 56 -8.03 -29.93 -44.18
N MET A 57 -7.18 -30.92 -43.98
CA MET A 57 -6.64 -31.31 -42.68
C MET A 57 -5.77 -30.19 -42.17
N GLN A 58 -6.33 -29.34 -41.28
CA GLN A 58 -5.52 -28.41 -40.50
C GLN A 58 -4.77 -29.22 -39.44
N THR A 59 -3.44 -29.14 -39.49
CA THR A 59 -2.56 -29.55 -38.40
C THR A 59 -3.01 -28.80 -37.13
N PRO A 60 -3.17 -29.47 -35.96
CA PRO A 60 -3.51 -28.80 -34.76
C PRO A 60 -2.43 -27.73 -34.47
N THR A 61 -2.85 -26.46 -34.51
CA THR A 61 -2.03 -25.36 -33.99
C THR A 61 -1.87 -25.65 -32.52
N GLN A 62 -0.65 -25.91 -32.08
CA GLN A 62 -0.30 -26.03 -30.68
C GLN A 62 -0.72 -24.69 -30.02
N GLU A 63 -1.76 -24.70 -29.21
CA GLU A 63 -2.10 -23.56 -28.36
C GLU A 63 -0.83 -23.20 -27.59
N ALA A 64 -0.32 -21.98 -27.81
CA ALA A 64 0.77 -21.46 -27.03
C ALA A 64 0.31 -21.50 -25.56
N THR A 65 1.00 -22.30 -24.76
CA THR A 65 0.84 -22.27 -23.29
C THR A 65 0.93 -20.81 -22.89
N PRO A 66 -0.03 -20.25 -22.12
CA PRO A 66 0.08 -18.88 -21.66
C PRO A 66 1.45 -18.73 -21.00
N SER A 67 2.26 -17.81 -21.47
CA SER A 67 3.52 -17.45 -20.81
C SER A 67 3.15 -17.17 -19.37
N ALA A 68 3.73 -17.92 -18.43
CA ALA A 68 3.47 -17.70 -17.00
C ALA A 68 3.74 -16.23 -16.73
N GLN A 69 2.67 -15.50 -16.40
CA GLN A 69 2.74 -14.06 -16.18
C GLN A 69 3.58 -13.85 -14.93
N LYS A 70 4.76 -13.26 -15.10
CA LYS A 70 5.65 -12.90 -14.00
C LYS A 70 5.45 -11.44 -13.67
N VAL A 71 5.73 -11.07 -12.44
CA VAL A 71 5.76 -9.68 -11.99
C VAL A 71 7.00 -9.46 -11.14
N ARG A 72 7.64 -8.28 -11.29
CA ARG A 72 8.78 -7.83 -10.50
C ARG A 72 8.46 -6.47 -9.90
N PHE A 73 8.61 -6.33 -8.59
CA PHE A 73 8.34 -5.06 -7.91
C PHE A 73 9.32 -4.78 -6.78
N GLY A 74 9.48 -3.49 -6.46
CA GLY A 74 10.23 -3.01 -5.32
C GLY A 74 9.35 -2.77 -4.11
N VAL A 75 9.91 -2.94 -2.90
CA VAL A 75 9.25 -2.58 -1.63
C VAL A 75 10.19 -1.71 -0.82
N ILE A 76 9.71 -0.53 -0.40
CA ILE A 76 10.43 0.40 0.47
C ILE A 76 9.52 0.88 1.60
N GLY A 77 10.06 1.17 2.77
CA GLY A 77 9.33 1.75 3.89
C GLY A 77 10.22 2.66 4.72
N ASP A 78 9.61 3.61 5.44
CA ASP A 78 10.31 4.52 6.35
C ASP A 78 11.46 5.28 5.64
N TYR A 79 11.15 5.90 4.51
CA TYR A 79 12.14 6.48 3.60
C TYR A 79 12.06 8.02 3.51
N GLY A 80 10.91 8.61 3.23
CA GLY A 80 10.60 9.99 2.83
C GLY A 80 11.24 11.11 3.65
N SER A 81 12.54 11.25 3.60
CA SER A 81 13.33 12.21 4.38
C SER A 81 14.13 13.19 3.53
N GLY A 82 14.16 13.02 2.19
CA GLY A 82 14.99 13.79 1.27
C GLY A 82 16.50 13.57 1.47
N SER A 83 16.90 12.51 2.19
CA SER A 83 18.28 12.27 2.57
C SER A 83 19.09 11.57 1.48
N GLU A 84 20.42 11.66 1.55
CA GLU A 84 21.33 10.88 0.70
C GLU A 84 21.14 9.37 0.88
N ALA A 85 20.78 8.91 2.08
CA ALA A 85 20.53 7.51 2.36
C ALA A 85 19.29 7.01 1.60
N GLU A 86 18.22 7.78 1.59
CA GLU A 86 17.03 7.52 0.78
C GLU A 86 17.36 7.52 -0.73
N GLY A 87 18.10 8.52 -1.21
CA GLY A 87 18.52 8.57 -2.62
C GLY A 87 19.28 7.32 -3.04
N ASN A 88 20.21 6.84 -2.21
CA ASN A 88 20.95 5.60 -2.49
C ASN A 88 20.05 4.36 -2.53
N VAL A 89 19.02 4.28 -1.68
CA VAL A 89 18.04 3.17 -1.71
C VAL A 89 17.12 3.29 -2.92
N ALA A 90 16.73 4.51 -3.28
CA ALA A 90 15.94 4.75 -4.50
C ALA A 90 16.70 4.34 -5.76
N ASP A 91 17.98 4.73 -5.88
CA ASP A 91 18.84 4.33 -7.00
C ASP A 91 18.97 2.80 -7.08
N LEU A 92 19.11 2.13 -5.94
CA LEU A 92 19.14 0.66 -5.88
C LEU A 92 17.85 0.07 -6.42
N ILE A 93 16.68 0.52 -5.96
CA ILE A 93 15.38 0.01 -6.43
C ILE A 93 15.21 0.25 -7.94
N ILE A 94 15.54 1.45 -8.42
CA ILE A 94 15.42 1.81 -9.85
C ILE A 94 16.33 0.94 -10.70
N SER A 95 17.53 0.59 -10.19
CA SER A 95 18.47 -0.28 -10.91
C SER A 95 17.94 -1.68 -11.19
N TRP A 96 16.96 -2.14 -10.42
CA TRP A 96 16.27 -3.42 -10.64
C TRP A 96 15.24 -3.38 -11.76
N GLU A 97 14.90 -2.19 -12.27
CA GLU A 97 13.86 -1.97 -13.29
C GLU A 97 12.52 -2.59 -12.90
N PRO A 98 11.98 -2.32 -11.67
CA PRO A 98 10.73 -2.92 -11.25
C PRO A 98 9.56 -2.40 -12.09
N GLU A 99 8.54 -3.25 -12.29
CA GLU A 99 7.32 -2.85 -12.96
C GLU A 99 6.58 -1.75 -12.18
N PHE A 100 6.63 -1.85 -10.85
CA PHE A 100 6.08 -0.86 -9.92
C PHE A 100 6.78 -0.95 -8.56
N ILE A 101 6.47 0.00 -7.69
CA ILE A 101 6.96 0.09 -6.31
C ILE A 101 5.77 0.15 -5.37
N ILE A 102 5.81 -0.59 -4.27
CA ILE A 102 4.90 -0.42 -3.13
C ILE A 102 5.67 0.14 -1.94
N THR A 103 4.99 0.88 -1.05
CA THR A 103 5.62 1.36 0.17
C THR A 103 4.90 0.89 1.41
N THR A 104 5.64 0.65 2.49
CA THR A 104 5.09 0.30 3.79
C THR A 104 4.89 1.51 4.71
N GLY A 105 4.67 2.69 4.12
CA GLY A 105 4.32 3.91 4.86
C GLY A 105 5.50 4.77 5.29
N ASP A 106 5.18 5.86 5.98
CA ASP A 106 6.09 6.95 6.35
C ASP A 106 6.82 7.50 5.14
N ASN A 107 6.01 8.00 4.21
CA ASN A 107 6.46 8.49 2.92
C ASN A 107 7.00 9.93 2.98
N ASN A 108 6.70 10.68 4.06
CA ASN A 108 7.08 12.09 4.16
C ASN A 108 7.33 12.54 5.61
N TYR A 109 8.58 12.47 6.02
CA TYR A 109 9.03 12.94 7.33
C TYR A 109 9.23 14.45 7.39
N PRO A 110 9.15 15.12 8.60
CA PRO A 110 8.72 14.48 9.86
C PRO A 110 7.21 14.50 10.07
N ASN A 111 6.44 15.28 9.32
CA ASN A 111 5.04 15.57 9.63
C ASN A 111 4.08 15.44 8.43
N GLY A 112 4.47 14.78 7.36
CA GLY A 112 3.62 14.60 6.18
C GLY A 112 3.28 15.91 5.44
N GLU A 113 4.15 16.95 5.52
CA GLU A 113 3.86 18.30 5.07
C GLU A 113 3.82 18.42 3.54
N LEU A 114 2.94 19.30 3.04
CA LEU A 114 2.79 19.54 1.60
C LEU A 114 4.08 20.11 0.97
N GLU A 115 4.80 20.92 1.73
CA GLU A 115 6.01 21.60 1.28
C GLU A 115 7.18 20.65 1.02
N THR A 116 7.16 19.47 1.61
CA THR A 116 8.27 18.50 1.55
C THR A 116 7.96 17.27 0.72
N ILE A 117 6.69 16.97 0.46
CA ILE A 117 6.27 15.68 -0.13
C ILE A 117 6.89 15.44 -1.53
N ASP A 118 6.96 16.47 -2.37
CA ASP A 118 7.55 16.35 -3.70
C ASP A 118 9.09 16.21 -3.66
N GLU A 119 9.74 16.90 -2.72
CA GLU A 119 11.18 16.79 -2.51
C GLU A 119 11.59 15.45 -1.91
N HIS A 120 10.75 14.88 -1.05
CA HIS A 120 11.03 13.60 -0.41
C HIS A 120 10.64 12.38 -1.28
N ILE A 121 9.65 12.52 -2.15
CA ILE A 121 9.14 11.40 -2.97
C ILE A 121 9.40 11.64 -4.45
N GLY A 122 8.90 12.74 -4.99
CA GLY A 122 8.96 13.04 -6.43
C GLY A 122 10.38 13.15 -6.95
N GLN A 123 11.29 13.72 -6.15
CA GLN A 123 12.72 13.80 -6.48
C GLN A 123 13.31 12.45 -6.90
N PHE A 124 12.85 11.35 -6.30
CA PHE A 124 13.40 10.02 -6.54
C PHE A 124 12.50 9.14 -7.39
N PHE A 125 11.16 9.28 -7.26
CA PHE A 125 10.21 8.31 -7.79
C PHE A 125 9.19 8.87 -8.79
N HIS A 126 9.33 10.12 -9.26
CA HIS A 126 8.36 10.75 -10.18
C HIS A 126 8.07 9.91 -11.43
N GLU A 127 9.07 9.19 -11.95
CA GLU A 127 8.91 8.30 -13.12
C GLU A 127 7.99 7.08 -12.88
N TYR A 128 7.61 6.83 -11.62
CA TYR A 128 6.66 5.79 -11.24
C TYR A 128 5.27 6.35 -10.89
N ILE A 129 5.12 7.66 -10.67
CA ILE A 129 3.88 8.29 -10.21
C ILE A 129 3.05 8.80 -11.38
N SER A 130 1.73 8.53 -11.37
CA SER A 130 0.79 9.08 -12.33
C SER A 130 -0.61 9.28 -11.71
N PRO A 131 -1.24 10.46 -11.89
CA PRO A 131 -0.68 11.68 -12.46
C PRO A 131 0.36 12.32 -11.53
N TYR A 132 1.52 12.66 -12.03
CA TYR A 132 2.52 13.40 -11.27
C TYR A 132 2.31 14.92 -11.46
N GLN A 133 2.29 15.66 -10.35
CA GLN A 133 2.04 17.10 -10.33
C GLN A 133 3.21 17.90 -9.71
N GLY A 134 4.32 17.22 -9.43
CA GLY A 134 5.50 17.83 -8.84
C GLY A 134 6.43 18.52 -9.86
N SER A 135 7.66 18.79 -9.45
CA SER A 135 8.62 19.65 -10.17
C SER A 135 9.89 18.92 -10.66
N HIS A 136 10.04 17.62 -10.37
CA HIS A 136 11.31 16.90 -10.61
C HIS A 136 11.41 16.25 -12.00
N GLY A 137 10.37 16.34 -12.83
CA GLY A 137 10.37 15.81 -14.19
C GLY A 137 9.00 15.47 -14.72
N GLU A 138 8.96 14.65 -15.77
CA GLU A 138 7.71 14.06 -16.27
C GLU A 138 7.37 12.83 -15.43
N GLY A 139 6.10 12.66 -15.07
CA GLY A 139 5.61 11.47 -14.39
C GLY A 139 5.44 10.28 -15.32
N SER A 140 5.00 9.17 -14.76
CA SER A 140 4.64 7.97 -15.51
C SER A 140 3.38 8.17 -16.36
N GLN A 141 3.25 7.41 -17.43
CA GLN A 141 2.01 7.36 -18.25
C GLN A 141 0.86 6.66 -17.49
N VAL A 142 1.21 5.70 -16.63
CA VAL A 142 0.30 4.95 -15.75
C VAL A 142 0.90 4.91 -14.36
N ASN A 143 0.05 4.85 -13.33
CA ASN A 143 0.56 4.78 -11.97
C ASN A 143 1.26 3.45 -11.72
N ARG A 144 2.49 3.54 -11.22
CA ARG A 144 3.38 2.43 -10.85
C ARG A 144 3.97 2.62 -9.45
N PHE A 145 3.34 3.48 -8.64
CA PHE A 145 3.74 3.74 -7.26
C PHE A 145 2.51 3.60 -6.36
N PHE A 146 2.54 2.65 -5.44
CA PHE A 146 1.38 2.27 -4.63
C PHE A 146 1.74 2.31 -3.13
N PRO A 147 1.74 3.50 -2.52
CA PRO A 147 2.12 3.69 -1.13
C PRO A 147 0.99 3.34 -0.16
N THR A 148 1.35 3.04 1.10
CA THR A 148 0.45 3.09 2.25
C THR A 148 0.74 4.29 3.14
N LEU A 149 -0.22 4.68 3.95
CA LEU A 149 -0.05 5.71 4.98
C LEU A 149 0.74 5.17 6.18
N GLY A 150 1.67 5.98 6.69
CA GLY A 150 2.31 5.78 7.98
C GLY A 150 1.93 6.87 8.99
N ASN A 151 2.41 6.76 10.22
CA ASN A 151 2.06 7.72 11.26
C ASN A 151 2.63 9.12 11.00
N HIS A 152 3.74 9.24 10.28
CA HIS A 152 4.30 10.53 9.89
C HIS A 152 3.48 11.22 8.80
N ASP A 153 2.91 10.47 7.86
CA ASP A 153 1.98 11.00 6.86
C ASP A 153 0.70 11.56 7.51
N TRP A 154 0.20 10.90 8.56
CA TRP A 154 -0.95 11.33 9.34
C TRP A 154 -0.68 12.52 10.29
N ASN A 155 0.57 12.95 10.48
CA ASN A 155 0.85 14.14 11.28
C ASN A 155 0.34 15.41 10.61
N ALA A 156 0.24 15.44 9.28
CA ALA A 156 -0.56 16.44 8.58
C ALA A 156 -2.06 16.16 8.80
N PRO A 157 -2.88 17.17 9.08
CA PRO A 157 -4.30 16.98 9.34
C PRO A 157 -5.00 16.23 8.21
N GLY A 158 -5.65 15.10 8.54
CA GLY A 158 -6.38 14.29 7.56
C GLY A 158 -5.51 13.60 6.52
N ALA A 159 -4.18 13.58 6.70
CA ALA A 159 -3.22 13.12 5.70
C ALA A 159 -3.41 13.81 4.33
N GLU A 160 -3.92 15.06 4.33
CA GLU A 160 -4.28 15.79 3.10
C GLU A 160 -3.15 15.91 2.07
N PRO A 161 -1.86 16.13 2.44
CA PRO A 161 -0.80 16.17 1.45
C PRO A 161 -0.61 14.84 0.72
N TYR A 162 -0.67 13.71 1.43
CA TYR A 162 -0.59 12.38 0.83
C TYR A 162 -1.77 12.13 -0.13
N LEU A 163 -3.00 12.35 0.32
CA LEU A 163 -4.21 12.16 -0.48
C LEU A 163 -4.29 13.13 -1.68
N GLY A 164 -3.66 14.29 -1.57
CA GLY A 164 -3.58 15.26 -2.69
C GLY A 164 -2.44 14.98 -3.67
N TYR A 165 -1.42 14.25 -3.24
CA TYR A 165 -0.24 13.96 -4.06
C TYR A 165 -0.38 12.70 -4.90
N PHE A 166 -1.00 11.67 -4.35
CA PHE A 166 -1.23 10.40 -5.03
C PHE A 166 -2.67 10.28 -5.56
N ALA A 167 -2.84 9.55 -6.65
CA ALA A 167 -4.13 9.10 -7.15
C ALA A 167 -4.19 7.57 -7.05
N LEU A 168 -4.82 7.07 -6.02
CA LEU A 168 -4.84 5.65 -5.67
C LEU A 168 -6.25 5.06 -5.85
N PRO A 169 -6.39 3.73 -5.94
CA PRO A 169 -7.70 3.09 -6.02
C PRO A 169 -8.57 3.32 -4.77
N GLY A 170 -9.86 3.05 -4.89
CA GLY A 170 -10.80 2.99 -3.77
C GLY A 170 -10.96 4.32 -3.04
N ASN A 171 -10.72 4.33 -1.75
CA ASN A 171 -10.76 5.54 -0.91
C ASN A 171 -9.38 6.16 -0.66
N GLU A 172 -8.33 5.65 -1.35
CA GLU A 172 -6.94 6.10 -1.34
C GLU A 172 -6.19 5.90 -0.01
N ARG A 173 -6.89 5.60 1.08
CA ARG A 173 -6.30 5.27 2.38
C ARG A 173 -6.02 3.79 2.52
N TYR A 174 -6.99 2.96 2.09
CA TYR A 174 -6.82 1.53 1.90
C TYR A 174 -7.47 1.11 0.59
N TYR A 175 -6.82 0.21 -0.13
CA TYR A 175 -7.21 -0.15 -1.50
C TYR A 175 -6.60 -1.48 -1.91
N ASP A 176 -7.04 -2.00 -3.05
CA ASP A 176 -6.45 -3.18 -3.68
C ASP A 176 -6.19 -2.97 -5.17
N PHE A 177 -5.29 -3.77 -5.69
CA PHE A 177 -5.03 -3.88 -7.12
C PHE A 177 -4.41 -5.24 -7.45
N VAL A 178 -4.54 -5.65 -8.71
CA VAL A 178 -3.95 -6.90 -9.22
C VAL A 178 -2.85 -6.58 -10.22
N SER A 179 -1.70 -7.22 -10.05
CA SER A 179 -0.61 -7.22 -11.04
C SER A 179 -0.05 -8.62 -11.20
N GLY A 180 -0.06 -9.12 -12.43
CA GLY A 180 0.36 -10.48 -12.72
C GLY A 180 -0.38 -11.53 -11.88
N PRO A 181 0.35 -12.42 -11.19
CA PRO A 181 -0.24 -13.46 -10.35
C PRO A 181 -0.58 -12.97 -8.94
N VAL A 182 -0.42 -11.69 -8.61
CA VAL A 182 -0.52 -11.16 -7.25
C VAL A 182 -1.70 -10.20 -7.11
N HIS A 183 -2.51 -10.40 -6.06
CA HIS A 183 -3.48 -9.43 -5.57
C HIS A 183 -2.91 -8.74 -4.33
N PHE A 184 -2.74 -7.44 -4.43
CA PHE A 184 -2.19 -6.58 -3.39
C PHE A 184 -3.32 -5.90 -2.62
N PHE A 185 -3.18 -5.85 -1.30
CA PHE A 185 -4.09 -5.16 -0.40
C PHE A 185 -3.28 -4.18 0.45
N ALA A 186 -3.43 -2.90 0.18
CA ALA A 186 -2.87 -1.80 0.96
C ALA A 186 -3.82 -1.47 2.11
N LEU A 187 -3.33 -1.38 3.34
CA LEU A 187 -4.12 -0.97 4.50
C LEU A 187 -3.56 0.31 5.12
N ASP A 188 -4.42 1.06 5.77
CA ASP A 188 -4.02 2.10 6.70
C ASP A 188 -4.07 1.54 8.13
N SER A 189 -2.92 1.49 8.76
CA SER A 189 -2.77 0.94 10.11
C SER A 189 -2.70 2.02 11.21
N ASP A 190 -2.79 3.30 10.85
CA ASP A 190 -2.78 4.39 11.81
C ASP A 190 -4.12 4.50 12.56
N SER A 191 -4.06 4.74 13.86
CA SER A 191 -5.26 4.82 14.72
C SER A 191 -6.23 5.96 14.35
N ARG A 192 -5.81 6.89 13.48
CA ARG A 192 -6.62 8.00 12.94
C ARG A 192 -7.45 7.59 11.72
N GLU A 193 -7.27 6.38 11.18
CA GLU A 193 -8.07 5.87 10.06
C GLU A 193 -9.58 5.87 10.41
N PRO A 194 -10.43 6.61 9.67
CA PRO A 194 -11.84 6.78 10.01
C PRO A 194 -12.67 5.50 10.03
N ASP A 195 -12.34 4.52 9.19
CA ASP A 195 -13.03 3.23 9.10
C ASP A 195 -12.49 2.21 10.12
N GLY A 196 -11.47 2.62 10.89
CA GLY A 196 -10.89 1.93 12.02
C GLY A 196 -9.84 0.88 11.65
N VAL A 197 -8.99 0.58 12.65
CA VAL A 197 -7.83 -0.32 12.51
C VAL A 197 -7.94 -1.61 13.32
N GLY A 198 -9.03 -1.81 14.05
CA GLY A 198 -9.25 -3.05 14.80
C GLY A 198 -9.77 -4.17 13.89
N ARG A 199 -9.55 -5.42 14.29
CA ARG A 199 -9.96 -6.63 13.53
C ARG A 199 -11.48 -6.74 13.23
N SER A 200 -12.32 -5.89 13.83
CA SER A 200 -13.75 -5.79 13.59
C SER A 200 -14.16 -4.47 12.93
N SER A 201 -13.20 -3.71 12.42
CA SER A 201 -13.42 -2.45 11.73
C SER A 201 -14.03 -2.65 10.33
N MET A 202 -14.49 -1.56 9.70
CA MET A 202 -14.95 -1.61 8.31
C MET A 202 -13.83 -1.99 7.35
N GLN A 203 -12.61 -1.47 7.58
CA GLN A 203 -11.42 -1.82 6.81
C GLN A 203 -11.08 -3.32 6.92
N ALA A 204 -11.17 -3.91 8.14
CA ALA A 204 -10.93 -5.33 8.34
C ALA A 204 -11.97 -6.21 7.63
N ALA A 205 -13.24 -5.82 7.66
CA ALA A 205 -14.30 -6.53 6.94
C ALA A 205 -14.11 -6.46 5.42
N TRP A 206 -13.67 -5.30 4.90
CA TRP A 206 -13.33 -5.11 3.49
C TRP A 206 -12.17 -6.03 3.07
N LEU A 207 -11.08 -6.06 3.85
CA LEU A 207 -9.94 -6.93 3.56
C LEU A 207 -10.35 -8.41 3.57
N GLN A 208 -11.09 -8.85 4.59
CA GLN A 208 -11.54 -10.26 4.70
C GLN A 208 -12.37 -10.67 3.48
N ALA A 209 -13.28 -9.82 3.03
CA ALA A 209 -14.07 -10.06 1.83
C ALA A 209 -13.18 -10.14 0.58
N GLY A 210 -12.29 -9.16 0.37
CA GLY A 210 -11.38 -9.12 -0.78
C GLY A 210 -10.44 -10.33 -0.84
N LEU A 211 -9.86 -10.75 0.28
CA LEU A 211 -9.02 -11.94 0.36
C LEU A 211 -9.81 -13.22 0.01
N SER A 212 -11.06 -13.33 0.48
CA SER A 212 -11.94 -14.46 0.21
C SER A 212 -12.40 -14.54 -1.26
N GLU A 213 -12.62 -13.39 -1.89
CA GLU A 213 -13.09 -13.30 -3.29
C GLU A 213 -11.92 -13.37 -4.30
N SER A 214 -10.71 -13.14 -3.85
CA SER A 214 -9.52 -13.14 -4.70
C SER A 214 -9.24 -14.53 -5.29
N VAL A 215 -9.11 -14.57 -6.62
CA VAL A 215 -8.71 -15.75 -7.39
C VAL A 215 -7.21 -15.73 -7.76
N SER A 216 -6.48 -14.67 -7.40
CA SER A 216 -5.06 -14.58 -7.67
C SER A 216 -4.29 -15.65 -6.89
N PRO A 217 -3.24 -16.24 -7.49
CA PRO A 217 -2.36 -17.17 -6.80
C PRO A 217 -1.81 -16.62 -5.50
N TRP A 218 -1.34 -15.38 -5.51
CA TRP A 218 -0.75 -14.73 -4.36
C TRP A 218 -1.61 -13.59 -3.85
N LYS A 219 -1.70 -13.46 -2.52
CA LYS A 219 -2.40 -12.38 -1.82
C LYS A 219 -1.43 -11.76 -0.82
N ILE A 220 -0.97 -10.55 -1.16
CA ILE A 220 -0.02 -9.80 -0.35
C ILE A 220 -0.76 -8.66 0.33
N VAL A 221 -0.66 -8.57 1.66
CA VAL A 221 -1.20 -7.44 2.44
C VAL A 221 -0.03 -6.59 2.93
N TYR A 222 -0.11 -5.28 2.77
CA TYR A 222 0.96 -4.38 3.19
C TYR A 222 0.40 -3.11 3.86
N PHE A 223 1.10 -2.66 4.88
CA PHE A 223 0.73 -1.50 5.70
C PHE A 223 1.92 -1.08 6.58
N HIS A 224 1.74 -0.03 7.40
CA HIS A 224 2.86 0.55 8.13
C HIS A 224 3.18 -0.14 9.46
N HIS A 225 2.25 -0.15 10.43
CA HIS A 225 2.54 -0.61 11.80
C HIS A 225 2.68 -2.13 11.90
N ALA A 226 3.87 -2.61 12.22
CA ALA A 226 4.20 -4.03 12.23
C ALA A 226 3.42 -4.82 13.32
N PRO A 227 2.64 -5.86 12.95
CA PRO A 227 1.94 -6.72 13.93
C PRO A 227 2.91 -7.46 14.86
N TYR A 228 4.05 -7.80 14.33
CA TYR A 228 5.14 -8.47 15.02
C TYR A 228 6.45 -7.77 14.63
N SER A 229 7.25 -7.41 15.63
CA SER A 229 8.57 -6.80 15.45
C SER A 229 9.41 -6.98 16.69
N SER A 230 10.69 -7.25 16.50
CA SER A 230 11.72 -7.24 17.56
C SER A 230 12.39 -5.87 17.70
N GLY A 231 12.00 -4.87 16.89
CA GLY A 231 12.57 -3.54 16.88
C GLY A 231 12.17 -2.68 18.07
N THR A 232 12.52 -1.41 18.02
CA THR A 232 12.34 -0.46 19.14
C THR A 232 10.88 -0.18 19.47
N HIS A 233 9.99 -0.12 18.45
CA HIS A 233 8.56 0.07 18.66
C HIS A 233 7.84 -1.21 19.10
N GLY A 234 8.39 -2.38 18.71
CA GLY A 234 7.84 -3.68 19.05
C GLY A 234 6.52 -4.01 18.34
N PRO A 235 5.85 -5.09 18.78
CA PRO A 235 4.62 -5.57 18.16
C PRO A 235 3.45 -4.60 18.35
N VAL A 236 2.61 -4.47 17.32
CA VAL A 236 1.43 -3.61 17.31
C VAL A 236 0.15 -4.45 17.37
N ASP A 237 -0.42 -4.60 18.57
CA ASP A 237 -1.51 -5.53 18.87
C ASP A 237 -2.76 -5.33 18.02
N TRP A 238 -3.14 -4.06 17.70
CA TRP A 238 -4.35 -3.79 16.93
C TRP A 238 -4.24 -4.21 15.46
N MET A 239 -3.01 -4.48 14.95
CA MET A 239 -2.77 -5.02 13.62
C MET A 239 -2.54 -6.54 13.61
N GLN A 240 -2.63 -7.22 14.75
CA GLN A 240 -2.57 -8.68 14.80
C GLN A 240 -3.92 -9.31 14.39
N TRP A 241 -4.27 -9.10 13.11
CA TRP A 241 -5.46 -9.70 12.52
C TRP A 241 -5.20 -11.15 12.09
N PRO A 242 -6.21 -11.99 11.94
CA PRO A 242 -6.01 -13.39 11.53
C PRO A 242 -5.77 -13.51 10.02
N PHE A 243 -4.73 -12.85 9.53
CA PHE A 243 -4.40 -12.76 8.10
C PHE A 243 -4.28 -14.13 7.42
N ALA A 244 -3.63 -15.09 8.09
CA ALA A 244 -3.50 -16.46 7.58
C ALA A 244 -4.86 -17.16 7.42
N GLU A 245 -5.75 -17.02 8.40
CA GLU A 245 -7.10 -17.58 8.37
C GLU A 245 -7.95 -16.92 7.25
N TRP A 246 -7.72 -15.65 6.97
CA TRP A 246 -8.39 -14.91 5.90
C TRP A 246 -7.81 -15.20 4.51
N GLY A 247 -6.67 -15.89 4.44
CA GLY A 247 -6.07 -16.38 3.21
C GLY A 247 -4.99 -15.48 2.61
N ALA A 248 -4.38 -14.59 3.40
CA ALA A 248 -3.16 -13.89 3.00
C ALA A 248 -1.96 -14.84 2.95
N ASP A 249 -1.04 -14.62 2.02
CA ASP A 249 0.19 -15.41 1.85
C ASP A 249 1.43 -14.73 2.43
N LEU A 250 1.45 -13.39 2.46
CA LEU A 250 2.58 -12.58 2.90
C LEU A 250 2.07 -11.26 3.49
N ILE A 251 2.68 -10.83 4.60
CA ILE A 251 2.43 -9.54 5.21
C ILE A 251 3.71 -8.70 5.18
N LEU A 252 3.62 -7.47 4.65
CA LEU A 252 4.72 -6.51 4.62
C LEU A 252 4.37 -5.31 5.49
N SER A 253 5.32 -4.86 6.30
CA SER A 253 5.15 -3.72 7.19
C SER A 253 6.45 -2.90 7.30
N GLY A 254 6.37 -1.72 7.93
CA GLY A 254 7.48 -0.83 8.24
C GLY A 254 7.49 -0.47 9.72
N HIS A 255 7.58 0.86 10.01
CA HIS A 255 7.49 1.47 11.33
C HIS A 255 8.71 1.24 12.23
N ASP A 256 9.15 0.00 12.43
CA ASP A 256 10.46 -0.26 13.01
C ASP A 256 11.51 -0.16 11.90
N HIS A 257 12.47 0.75 12.08
CA HIS A 257 13.52 1.01 11.10
C HIS A 257 14.58 -0.09 11.15
N THR A 258 14.13 -1.30 10.82
CA THR A 258 14.90 -2.55 10.75
C THR A 258 14.42 -3.37 9.54
N TYR A 259 15.17 -4.40 9.21
CA TYR A 259 14.66 -5.52 8.42
C TYR A 259 14.50 -6.74 9.32
N GLU A 260 13.30 -7.34 9.31
CA GLU A 260 13.07 -8.58 10.06
C GLU A 260 12.11 -9.49 9.29
N ARG A 261 12.47 -10.80 9.19
CA ARG A 261 11.60 -11.84 8.66
C ARG A 261 11.12 -12.75 9.78
N ILE A 262 9.80 -12.88 9.90
CA ILE A 262 9.12 -13.57 10.98
C ILE A 262 8.16 -14.60 10.38
N LEU A 263 8.19 -15.83 10.87
CA LEU A 263 7.20 -16.86 10.55
C LEU A 263 6.21 -16.96 11.71
N LYS A 264 4.97 -16.60 11.46
CA LYS A 264 3.90 -16.66 12.46
C LYS A 264 2.60 -17.17 11.84
N ASP A 265 1.90 -18.03 12.55
CA ASP A 265 0.61 -18.61 12.12
C ASP A 265 0.64 -19.26 10.71
N GLY A 266 1.82 -19.75 10.31
CA GLY A 266 2.02 -20.43 9.03
C GLY A 266 2.30 -19.52 7.82
N ILE A 267 2.30 -18.19 7.98
CA ILE A 267 2.66 -17.24 6.93
C ILE A 267 3.86 -16.38 7.34
N THR A 268 4.48 -15.75 6.36
CA THR A 268 5.63 -14.86 6.56
C THR A 268 5.16 -13.42 6.78
N TYR A 269 5.75 -12.78 7.79
CA TYR A 269 5.66 -11.35 8.06
C TYR A 269 7.05 -10.73 7.85
N ILE A 270 7.09 -9.58 7.22
CA ILE A 270 8.32 -8.80 6.99
C ILE A 270 8.14 -7.41 7.60
N VAL A 271 9.12 -7.00 8.38
CA VAL A 271 9.37 -5.60 8.70
C VAL A 271 10.41 -5.09 7.72
N ASN A 272 10.11 -4.05 6.96
CA ASN A 272 10.97 -3.46 5.93
C ASN A 272 11.00 -1.93 6.09
N GLY A 273 11.65 -1.45 7.17
CA GLY A 273 11.72 -0.04 7.53
C GLY A 273 13.10 0.61 7.35
N LEU A 274 13.94 0.07 6.46
CA LEU A 274 15.30 0.58 6.21
C LEU A 274 15.41 1.44 4.95
N GLY A 275 14.34 2.14 4.57
CA GLY A 275 14.30 2.93 3.33
C GLY A 275 15.15 4.19 3.29
N GLY A 276 15.74 4.63 4.41
CA GLY A 276 16.67 5.76 4.38
C GLY A 276 16.52 6.78 5.49
N LYS A 277 15.49 6.68 6.35
CA LYS A 277 15.27 7.67 7.42
C LYS A 277 16.24 7.53 8.58
N SER A 278 16.24 6.39 9.23
CA SER A 278 17.11 6.07 10.38
C SER A 278 17.15 4.55 10.59
N LYS A 279 17.93 4.10 11.56
CA LYS A 279 18.06 2.69 11.94
C LYS A 279 17.79 2.53 13.41
N TYR A 280 17.05 1.48 13.78
CA TYR A 280 16.72 1.18 15.17
C TYR A 280 17.42 -0.09 15.66
N GLU A 281 17.51 -0.21 16.98
CA GLU A 281 18.05 -1.40 17.63
C GLU A 281 16.97 -2.48 17.77
N PHE A 282 17.39 -3.73 17.75
CA PHE A 282 16.55 -4.84 18.18
C PHE A 282 16.55 -4.93 19.71
N LEU A 283 15.35 -5.15 20.28
CA LEU A 283 15.15 -5.28 21.72
C LEU A 283 14.79 -6.73 22.07
N GLU A 284 13.55 -7.01 22.41
CA GLU A 284 13.07 -8.36 22.72
C GLU A 284 12.72 -9.10 21.43
N VAL A 285 13.39 -10.24 21.21
CA VAL A 285 13.17 -11.03 19.99
C VAL A 285 11.82 -11.71 20.04
N VAL A 286 10.93 -11.39 19.09
CA VAL A 286 9.62 -12.01 18.98
C VAL A 286 9.70 -13.47 18.54
N GLU A 287 8.74 -14.27 18.98
CA GLU A 287 8.62 -15.66 18.55
C GLU A 287 8.43 -15.74 17.02
N GLY A 288 9.18 -16.65 16.38
CA GLY A 288 9.14 -16.83 14.94
C GLY A 288 10.10 -15.96 14.13
N SER A 289 10.82 -15.04 14.77
CA SER A 289 11.86 -14.24 14.13
C SER A 289 12.98 -15.11 13.57
N GLN A 290 13.26 -15.00 12.27
CA GLN A 290 14.22 -15.85 11.55
C GLN A 290 15.45 -15.08 11.10
N VAL A 291 15.27 -13.87 10.58
CA VAL A 291 16.34 -12.99 10.12
C VAL A 291 16.12 -11.61 10.68
N ARG A 292 17.18 -10.95 11.12
CA ARG A 292 17.19 -9.55 11.60
C ARG A 292 18.40 -8.83 11.07
N TYR A 293 18.17 -7.59 10.58
CA TYR A 293 19.22 -6.73 10.06
C TYR A 293 18.92 -5.26 10.34
N ASN A 294 19.92 -4.50 10.79
CA ASN A 294 19.85 -3.06 11.01
C ASN A 294 21.20 -2.35 10.78
N GLU A 295 22.12 -2.99 10.06
CA GLU A 295 23.47 -2.45 9.88
C GLU A 295 23.48 -1.34 8.84
N ASP A 296 22.67 -1.46 7.76
CA ASP A 296 22.56 -0.45 6.72
C ASP A 296 21.14 -0.35 6.12
N TYR A 297 20.90 0.68 5.33
CA TYR A 297 19.67 0.89 4.59
C TYR A 297 19.55 -0.05 3.40
N GLY A 298 18.32 -0.30 2.99
CA GLY A 298 18.04 -1.18 1.87
C GLY A 298 16.55 -1.26 1.54
N ALA A 299 16.22 -2.12 0.60
CA ALA A 299 14.87 -2.36 0.12
C ALA A 299 14.69 -3.83 -0.28
N MET A 300 13.45 -4.22 -0.57
CA MET A 300 13.17 -5.56 -1.06
C MET A 300 12.91 -5.57 -2.56
N LEU A 301 13.49 -6.55 -3.23
CA LEU A 301 13.12 -6.99 -4.57
C LEU A 301 12.23 -8.22 -4.45
N VAL A 302 11.09 -8.20 -5.15
CA VAL A 302 10.16 -9.33 -5.16
C VAL A 302 9.83 -9.72 -6.59
N GLU A 303 9.93 -11.01 -6.89
CA GLU A 303 9.51 -11.60 -8.15
C GLU A 303 8.48 -12.70 -7.89
N ALA A 304 7.37 -12.66 -8.62
CA ALA A 304 6.31 -13.65 -8.50
C ALA A 304 5.93 -14.25 -9.85
N ASP A 305 5.72 -15.56 -9.86
CA ASP A 305 4.98 -16.25 -10.91
C ASP A 305 3.82 -17.05 -10.30
N GLN A 306 3.18 -17.94 -11.05
CA GLN A 306 2.02 -18.70 -10.58
C GLN A 306 2.32 -19.59 -9.37
N ASP A 307 3.55 -20.07 -9.24
CA ASP A 307 3.94 -21.11 -8.30
C ASP A 307 4.91 -20.63 -7.22
N ILE A 308 5.70 -19.58 -7.51
CA ILE A 308 6.80 -19.12 -6.67
C ILE A 308 6.71 -17.61 -6.45
N LEU A 309 6.85 -17.22 -5.20
CA LEU A 309 7.12 -15.85 -4.75
C LEU A 309 8.55 -15.83 -4.21
N HIS A 310 9.45 -15.16 -4.90
CA HIS A 310 10.86 -15.01 -4.54
C HIS A 310 11.10 -13.61 -3.99
N LEU A 311 11.75 -13.51 -2.83
CA LEU A 311 11.97 -12.26 -2.11
C LEU A 311 13.44 -12.15 -1.71
N GLU A 312 13.99 -10.95 -1.90
CA GLU A 312 15.33 -10.58 -1.47
C GLU A 312 15.29 -9.24 -0.75
N PHE A 313 15.95 -9.15 0.42
CA PHE A 313 16.28 -7.86 1.00
C PHE A 313 17.74 -7.54 0.66
N ILE A 314 17.94 -6.40 0.03
CA ILE A 314 19.22 -5.97 -0.53
C ILE A 314 19.58 -4.61 0.09
N ASN A 315 20.79 -4.48 0.63
CA ASN A 315 21.25 -3.22 1.18
C ASN A 315 21.73 -2.27 0.07
N ARG A 316 21.93 -0.99 0.39
CA ARG A 316 22.36 0.02 -0.59
C ARG A 316 23.78 -0.19 -1.14
N GLN A 317 24.54 -1.19 -0.67
CA GLN A 317 25.80 -1.64 -1.26
C GLN A 317 25.60 -2.78 -2.26
N ASP A 318 24.35 -3.10 -2.63
CA ASP A 318 23.99 -4.21 -3.51
C ASP A 318 24.39 -5.60 -2.92
N GLU A 319 24.36 -5.71 -1.58
CA GLU A 319 24.58 -6.98 -0.89
C GLU A 319 23.23 -7.60 -0.54
N VAL A 320 23.00 -8.84 -0.95
CA VAL A 320 21.81 -9.62 -0.57
C VAL A 320 21.97 -10.09 0.88
N ILE A 321 21.15 -9.54 1.75
CA ILE A 321 21.15 -9.81 3.19
C ILE A 321 20.27 -11.01 3.54
N ASP A 322 19.11 -11.09 2.91
CA ASP A 322 18.18 -12.22 3.07
C ASP A 322 17.59 -12.59 1.72
N THR A 323 17.42 -13.89 1.49
CA THR A 323 16.73 -14.43 0.33
C THR A 323 15.89 -15.62 0.74
N PHE A 324 14.64 -15.68 0.27
CA PHE A 324 13.75 -16.81 0.55
C PHE A 324 12.66 -16.94 -0.50
N GLN A 325 11.98 -18.08 -0.50
CA GLN A 325 10.90 -18.37 -1.43
C GLN A 325 9.67 -18.88 -0.68
N ILE A 326 8.50 -18.48 -1.15
CA ILE A 326 7.22 -19.07 -0.78
C ILE A 326 6.72 -19.82 -2.03
N THR A 327 6.29 -21.07 -1.85
CA THR A 327 5.78 -21.91 -2.94
C THR A 327 4.34 -22.31 -2.69
N LYS A 328 3.50 -22.29 -3.74
CA LYS A 328 2.16 -22.88 -3.65
C LYS A 328 2.27 -24.40 -3.57
N GLN A 329 1.47 -24.98 -2.68
CA GLN A 329 1.36 -26.43 -2.49
C GLN A 329 0.30 -27.03 -3.41
#